data_56561ca5f91f5a8f4620336ba77c76fe
#
_entry.id   56561ca5f91f5a8f4620336ba77c76fe
#
_cell.length_a   1.000
_cell.length_b   1.000
_cell.length_c   1.000
_cell.angle_alpha   90.00
_cell.angle_beta   90.00
_cell.angle_gamma   90.00
#
_symmetry.space_group_name_H-M   'P 1'
#
loop_
_entity.id
_entity.type
_entity.pdbx_description
1 polymer ?
#
loop_
_entity_poly.entity_id
_entity_poly.type
_entity_poly.pdbx_seq_one_letter_code
_entity_poly.pdbx_strand_id
1 'polypeptide(L)'
;MSLTPNYYRDRVCLNVLAGSKENAVDIYEAAEGHVLVGVLSKNYPDIPSAVADMQAYAKLIDNALSIGLGAGDPRQSAMVAELARQLQPQHVNQVFTGVGASRALLGQADTLVNGLVSPTGTPGMVKISTGPLSAQQADGIVPIDTAIALLKDMGGSSVKFFPMGGLACRAEYQAVAEACVRHGFWLEPTGGIDLENFEEIVRIALEAGVEKVIPHVYSSIIDSESGQTRPEDVRTLLAMVKALLA
;
A
#
# COMPACT_ATOMS: atom_id res chain seq x y z
N MET A 1 -21.26 1.10 0.00
CA MET A 1 -19.84 1.39 0.33
C MET A 1 -19.04 1.34 -0.95
N SER A 2 -18.14 2.30 -1.15
CA SER A 2 -17.27 2.37 -2.33
C SER A 2 -16.29 1.19 -2.38
N LEU A 3 -15.96 0.70 -3.58
CA LEU A 3 -14.89 -0.28 -3.81
C LEU A 3 -13.59 0.37 -4.29
N THR A 4 -13.63 1.67 -4.59
CA THR A 4 -12.46 2.42 -5.10
C THR A 4 -12.01 3.48 -4.10
N PRO A 5 -10.70 3.68 -3.91
CA PRO A 5 -10.18 4.72 -3.04
C PRO A 5 -10.55 6.13 -3.50
N ASN A 6 -10.70 7.03 -2.53
CA ASN A 6 -10.95 8.45 -2.77
C ASN A 6 -9.62 9.21 -2.88
N TYR A 7 -9.11 9.36 -4.10
CA TYR A 7 -7.88 10.11 -4.35
C TYR A 7 -8.11 11.63 -4.31
N TYR A 8 -7.23 12.36 -3.62
CA TYR A 8 -7.21 13.82 -3.75
C TYR A 8 -6.82 14.23 -5.18
N ARG A 9 -7.68 15.03 -5.83
CA ARG A 9 -7.55 15.42 -7.25
C ARG A 9 -7.28 14.24 -8.20
N ASP A 10 -7.80 13.07 -7.88
CA ASP A 10 -7.59 11.81 -8.63
C ASP A 10 -6.12 11.39 -8.76
N ARG A 11 -5.23 11.87 -7.87
CA ARG A 11 -3.78 11.66 -7.93
C ARG A 11 -3.18 10.96 -6.72
N VAL A 12 -3.50 11.38 -5.51
CA VAL A 12 -2.86 10.87 -4.29
C VAL A 12 -3.89 10.43 -3.27
N CYS A 13 -3.72 9.22 -2.72
CA CYS A 13 -4.47 8.70 -1.58
C CYS A 13 -3.49 8.22 -0.52
N LEU A 14 -3.60 8.70 0.71
CA LEU A 14 -2.73 8.26 1.81
C LEU A 14 -3.00 6.80 2.18
N ASN A 15 -2.01 6.10 2.74
CA ASN A 15 -2.21 4.81 3.40
C ASN A 15 -1.52 4.83 4.75
N VAL A 16 -2.30 4.72 5.83
CA VAL A 16 -1.82 4.76 7.21
C VAL A 16 -2.44 3.64 8.04
N LEU A 17 -1.80 3.22 9.14
CA LEU A 17 -2.32 2.17 10.00
C LEU A 17 -3.24 2.75 11.08
N ALA A 18 -4.30 2.02 11.43
CA ALA A 18 -5.10 2.32 12.60
C ALA A 18 -4.73 1.40 13.78
N GLY A 19 -4.67 1.97 14.97
CA GLY A 19 -4.48 1.22 16.22
C GLY A 19 -5.79 0.71 16.84
N SER A 20 -6.92 1.36 16.52
CA SER A 20 -8.26 0.99 16.96
C SER A 20 -9.32 1.46 15.96
N LYS A 21 -10.58 1.08 16.18
CA LYS A 21 -11.71 1.54 15.33
C LYS A 21 -11.96 3.04 15.48
N GLU A 22 -11.85 3.55 16.68
CA GLU A 22 -11.96 4.97 16.98
C GLU A 22 -10.84 5.74 16.26
N ASN A 23 -9.61 5.25 16.35
CA ASN A 23 -8.47 5.82 15.63
C ASN A 23 -8.67 5.76 14.11
N ALA A 24 -9.31 4.72 13.57
CA ALA A 24 -9.61 4.63 12.15
C ALA A 24 -10.57 5.74 11.69
N VAL A 25 -11.58 6.08 12.50
CA VAL A 25 -12.50 7.21 12.25
C VAL A 25 -11.72 8.53 12.29
N ASP A 26 -10.91 8.75 13.34
CA ASP A 26 -10.11 9.97 13.49
C ASP A 26 -9.16 10.19 12.30
N ILE A 27 -8.52 9.11 11.82
CA ILE A 27 -7.67 9.11 10.62
C ILE A 27 -8.48 9.48 9.37
N TYR A 28 -9.63 8.84 9.17
CA TYR A 28 -10.47 9.02 8.01
C TYR A 28 -10.99 10.47 7.91
N GLU A 29 -11.43 11.04 9.05
CA GLU A 29 -11.84 12.44 9.15
C GLU A 29 -10.67 13.40 8.96
N ALA A 30 -9.51 13.13 9.59
CA ALA A 30 -8.31 13.95 9.46
C ALA A 30 -7.79 14.03 8.01
N ALA A 31 -7.98 12.96 7.24
CA ALA A 31 -7.62 12.89 5.83
C ALA A 31 -8.75 13.34 4.88
N GLU A 32 -9.87 13.86 5.39
CA GLU A 32 -11.04 14.24 4.59
C GLU A 32 -11.51 13.11 3.64
N GLY A 33 -11.35 11.84 4.07
CA GLY A 33 -11.65 10.66 3.28
C GLY A 33 -10.61 10.29 2.21
N HIS A 34 -9.53 11.08 2.02
CA HIS A 34 -8.48 10.78 1.04
C HIS A 34 -7.40 9.85 1.61
N VAL A 35 -7.84 8.74 2.21
CA VAL A 35 -6.98 7.78 2.89
C VAL A 35 -7.51 6.37 2.79
N LEU A 36 -6.61 5.42 2.73
CA LEU A 36 -6.82 4.01 2.98
C LEU A 36 -6.32 3.69 4.39
N VAL A 37 -7.16 3.11 5.21
CA VAL A 37 -6.84 2.77 6.60
C VAL A 37 -6.39 1.33 6.69
N GLY A 38 -5.13 1.14 7.04
CA GLY A 38 -4.48 -0.16 7.12
C GLY A 38 -4.86 -0.92 8.39
N VAL A 39 -5.29 -2.17 8.21
CA VAL A 39 -5.50 -3.15 9.28
C VAL A 39 -4.74 -4.42 8.92
N LEU A 40 -3.91 -4.91 9.86
CA LEU A 40 -2.95 -5.98 9.57
C LEU A 40 -3.53 -7.36 9.86
N SER A 41 -3.48 -8.26 8.88
CA SER A 41 -3.95 -9.66 9.03
C SER A 41 -3.22 -10.41 10.14
N LYS A 42 -1.92 -10.15 10.34
CA LYS A 42 -1.11 -10.79 11.39
C LYS A 42 -1.58 -10.54 12.82
N ASN A 43 -2.44 -9.54 13.04
CA ASN A 43 -2.97 -9.20 14.36
C ASN A 43 -4.11 -10.15 14.80
N TYR A 44 -4.57 -11.03 13.91
CA TYR A 44 -5.68 -11.94 14.15
C TYR A 44 -5.22 -13.40 14.16
N PRO A 45 -5.77 -14.23 15.08
CA PRO A 45 -5.41 -15.64 15.16
C PRO A 45 -6.00 -16.48 14.01
N ASP A 46 -7.12 -16.03 13.42
CA ASP A 46 -7.85 -16.74 12.37
C ASP A 46 -8.68 -15.81 11.47
N ILE A 47 -9.15 -16.36 10.36
CA ILE A 47 -9.94 -15.63 9.36
C ILE A 47 -11.30 -15.17 9.91
N PRO A 48 -12.09 -15.98 10.62
CA PRO A 48 -13.38 -15.54 11.13
C PRO A 48 -13.29 -14.32 12.06
N SER A 49 -12.35 -14.30 12.99
CA SER A 49 -12.15 -13.14 13.88
C SER A 49 -11.68 -11.89 13.13
N ALA A 50 -10.78 -12.06 12.14
CA ALA A 50 -10.34 -10.97 11.30
C ALA A 50 -11.49 -10.38 10.45
N VAL A 51 -12.32 -11.23 9.84
CA VAL A 51 -13.48 -10.79 9.05
C VAL A 51 -14.46 -10.01 9.91
N ALA A 52 -14.85 -10.54 11.07
CA ALA A 52 -15.80 -9.89 11.97
C ALA A 52 -15.32 -8.49 12.39
N ASP A 53 -14.05 -8.37 12.76
CA ASP A 53 -13.46 -7.10 13.20
C ASP A 53 -13.25 -6.12 12.05
N MET A 54 -12.65 -6.55 10.93
CA MET A 54 -12.40 -5.71 9.76
C MET A 54 -13.69 -5.22 9.09
N GLN A 55 -14.78 -5.99 9.13
CA GLN A 55 -16.11 -5.53 8.71
C GLN A 55 -16.60 -4.34 9.54
N ALA A 56 -16.30 -4.33 10.84
CA ALA A 56 -16.65 -3.20 11.69
C ALA A 56 -15.85 -1.95 11.31
N TYR A 57 -14.53 -2.08 11.03
CA TYR A 57 -13.74 -0.98 10.47
C TYR A 57 -14.33 -0.46 9.16
N ALA A 58 -14.58 -1.34 8.18
CA ALA A 58 -15.08 -0.97 6.87
C ALA A 58 -16.38 -0.15 6.91
N LYS A 59 -17.28 -0.47 7.84
CA LYS A 59 -18.55 0.27 8.02
C LYS A 59 -18.33 1.69 8.54
N LEU A 60 -17.29 1.94 9.32
CA LEU A 60 -17.02 3.23 9.94
C LEU A 60 -16.31 4.21 8.99
N ILE A 61 -15.59 3.70 7.97
CA ILE A 61 -14.70 4.47 7.10
C ILE A 61 -15.07 4.33 5.62
N ASP A 62 -16.34 4.17 5.29
CA ASP A 62 -16.85 3.98 3.91
C ASP A 62 -16.08 2.94 3.08
N ASN A 63 -15.70 1.83 3.71
CA ASN A 63 -14.89 0.76 3.10
C ASN A 63 -13.47 1.17 2.70
N ALA A 64 -12.95 2.31 3.17
CA ALA A 64 -11.56 2.73 2.93
C ALA A 64 -10.54 1.83 3.65
N LEU A 65 -10.84 0.53 3.68
CA LEU A 65 -10.03 -0.50 4.33
C LEU A 65 -8.88 -0.95 3.42
N SER A 66 -7.68 -1.00 3.98
CA SER A 66 -6.48 -1.58 3.37
C SER A 66 -6.04 -2.81 4.17
N ILE A 67 -6.23 -4.01 3.62
CA ILE A 67 -5.77 -5.24 4.30
C ILE A 67 -4.25 -5.35 4.15
N GLY A 68 -3.53 -5.37 5.28
CA GLY A 68 -2.08 -5.43 5.32
C GLY A 68 -1.55 -6.81 5.74
N LEU A 69 -0.38 -7.18 5.20
CA LEU A 69 0.38 -8.38 5.62
C LEU A 69 1.02 -8.20 7.01
N GLY A 70 1.45 -6.98 7.32
CA GLY A 70 2.33 -6.65 8.45
C GLY A 70 3.80 -6.81 8.11
N ALA A 71 4.47 -5.68 7.84
CA ALA A 71 5.88 -5.60 7.42
C ALA A 71 6.24 -6.51 6.21
N GLY A 72 5.27 -6.75 5.31
CA GLY A 72 5.50 -7.62 4.15
C GLY A 72 5.62 -9.11 4.48
N ASP A 73 5.13 -9.57 5.65
CA ASP A 73 5.26 -10.97 6.07
C ASP A 73 4.63 -11.93 5.04
N PRO A 74 5.44 -12.72 4.33
CA PRO A 74 4.94 -13.60 3.26
C PRO A 74 4.01 -14.70 3.77
N ARG A 75 4.07 -15.06 5.05
CA ARG A 75 3.21 -16.10 5.65
C ARG A 75 1.75 -15.66 5.69
N GLN A 76 1.47 -14.35 5.64
CA GLN A 76 0.13 -13.80 5.64
C GLN A 76 -0.55 -13.82 4.26
N SER A 77 0.16 -14.15 3.20
CA SER A 77 -0.33 -14.07 1.81
C SER A 77 -1.66 -14.79 1.57
N ALA A 78 -1.79 -16.03 2.04
CA ALA A 78 -3.01 -16.83 1.88
C ALA A 78 -4.19 -16.26 2.71
N MET A 79 -3.91 -15.83 3.95
CA MET A 79 -4.92 -15.21 4.81
C MET A 79 -5.43 -13.90 4.21
N VAL A 80 -4.54 -13.04 3.70
CA VAL A 80 -4.92 -11.79 3.05
C VAL A 80 -5.80 -12.03 1.82
N ALA A 81 -5.48 -13.02 0.99
CA ALA A 81 -6.28 -13.35 -0.19
C ALA A 81 -7.69 -13.81 0.19
N GLU A 82 -7.83 -14.62 1.23
CA GLU A 82 -9.13 -15.08 1.73
C GLU A 82 -9.93 -13.95 2.41
N LEU A 83 -9.26 -13.08 3.18
CA LEU A 83 -9.89 -11.89 3.76
C LEU A 83 -10.42 -10.95 2.66
N ALA A 84 -9.65 -10.74 1.60
CA ALA A 84 -10.05 -9.93 0.45
C ALA A 84 -11.34 -10.47 -0.19
N ARG A 85 -11.46 -11.79 -0.36
CA ARG A 85 -12.65 -12.44 -0.90
C ARG A 85 -13.91 -12.13 -0.07
N GLN A 86 -13.80 -12.20 1.26
CA GLN A 86 -14.95 -12.05 2.16
C GLN A 86 -15.30 -10.57 2.43
N LEU A 87 -14.30 -9.69 2.47
CA LEU A 87 -14.48 -8.29 2.88
C LEU A 87 -14.72 -7.35 1.71
N GLN A 88 -14.21 -7.66 0.51
CA GLN A 88 -14.27 -6.78 -0.66
C GLN A 88 -13.80 -5.35 -0.32
N PRO A 89 -12.57 -5.16 0.20
CA PRO A 89 -12.07 -3.87 0.64
C PRO A 89 -11.73 -2.98 -0.57
N GLN A 90 -11.42 -1.71 -0.33
CA GLN A 90 -10.89 -0.85 -1.39
C GLN A 90 -9.46 -1.22 -1.79
N HIS A 91 -8.67 -1.83 -0.86
CA HIS A 91 -7.25 -2.06 -1.09
C HIS A 91 -6.73 -3.32 -0.40
N VAL A 92 -5.81 -4.03 -1.08
CA VAL A 92 -5.16 -5.25 -0.61
C VAL A 92 -3.65 -5.15 -0.83
N ASN A 93 -2.88 -5.32 0.25
CA ASN A 93 -1.44 -5.47 0.17
C ASN A 93 -1.07 -6.94 -0.01
N GLN A 94 -0.29 -7.25 -1.05
CA GLN A 94 0.07 -8.62 -1.32
C GLN A 94 1.55 -8.79 -1.66
N VAL A 95 2.12 -9.96 -1.32
CA VAL A 95 3.42 -10.36 -1.85
C VAL A 95 3.32 -10.53 -3.36
N PHE A 96 4.43 -10.41 -4.08
CA PHE A 96 4.42 -10.48 -5.54
C PHE A 96 3.69 -11.71 -6.08
N THR A 97 4.02 -12.89 -5.56
CA THR A 97 3.45 -14.18 -6.01
C THR A 97 2.00 -14.41 -5.58
N GLY A 98 1.46 -13.60 -4.66
CA GLY A 98 0.09 -13.76 -4.15
C GLY A 98 -0.97 -12.91 -4.89
N VAL A 99 -0.54 -12.02 -5.79
CA VAL A 99 -1.43 -11.07 -6.47
C VAL A 99 -2.52 -11.78 -7.27
N GLY A 100 -2.15 -12.77 -8.09
CA GLY A 100 -3.11 -13.51 -8.91
C GLY A 100 -4.14 -14.27 -8.09
N ALA A 101 -3.74 -14.88 -6.97
CA ALA A 101 -4.66 -15.55 -6.06
C ALA A 101 -5.66 -14.57 -5.43
N SER A 102 -5.18 -13.42 -4.95
CA SER A 102 -6.07 -12.37 -4.40
C SER A 102 -7.04 -11.85 -5.45
N ARG A 103 -6.59 -11.58 -6.67
CA ARG A 103 -7.46 -11.10 -7.75
C ARG A 103 -8.53 -12.14 -8.14
N ALA A 104 -8.15 -13.40 -8.25
CA ALA A 104 -9.09 -14.49 -8.56
C ALA A 104 -10.16 -14.65 -7.47
N LEU A 105 -9.77 -14.57 -6.20
CA LEU A 105 -10.69 -14.70 -5.06
C LEU A 105 -11.60 -13.48 -4.89
N LEU A 106 -11.13 -12.27 -5.20
CA LEU A 106 -11.96 -11.06 -5.23
C LEU A 106 -13.11 -11.19 -6.26
N GLY A 107 -12.86 -11.82 -7.41
CA GLY A 107 -13.85 -11.99 -8.47
C GLY A 107 -14.30 -10.70 -9.16
N GLN A 108 -13.61 -9.58 -8.91
CA GLN A 108 -13.89 -8.25 -9.47
C GLN A 108 -12.58 -7.44 -9.58
N ALA A 109 -12.60 -6.32 -10.30
CA ALA A 109 -11.41 -5.52 -10.62
C ALA A 109 -11.31 -4.19 -9.86
N ASP A 110 -12.35 -3.76 -9.16
CA ASP A 110 -12.43 -2.43 -8.52
C ASP A 110 -11.53 -2.30 -7.29
N THR A 111 -11.42 -3.37 -6.49
CA THR A 111 -10.45 -3.43 -5.38
C THR A 111 -9.02 -3.35 -5.92
N LEU A 112 -8.22 -2.47 -5.36
CA LEU A 112 -6.80 -2.39 -5.70
C LEU A 112 -6.02 -3.53 -5.05
N VAL A 113 -5.16 -4.19 -5.82
CA VAL A 113 -4.22 -5.21 -5.32
C VAL A 113 -2.81 -4.80 -5.72
N ASN A 114 -2.00 -4.44 -4.74
CA ASN A 114 -0.59 -4.17 -5.02
C ASN A 114 0.25 -5.44 -5.05
N GLY A 115 1.38 -5.37 -5.75
CA GLY A 115 2.42 -6.41 -5.71
C GLY A 115 3.71 -5.89 -5.11
N LEU A 116 4.17 -6.57 -4.05
CA LEU A 116 5.39 -6.20 -3.33
C LEU A 116 6.63 -6.53 -4.17
N VAL A 117 7.43 -5.50 -4.46
CA VAL A 117 8.79 -5.63 -4.96
C VAL A 117 9.77 -4.92 -4.02
N SER A 118 11.02 -5.39 -3.96
CA SER A 118 12.03 -4.79 -3.08
C SER A 118 13.20 -4.19 -3.86
N PRO A 119 13.85 -3.14 -3.32
CA PRO A 119 15.07 -2.58 -3.89
C PRO A 119 16.20 -3.62 -3.91
N THR A 120 17.15 -3.43 -4.84
CA THR A 120 18.28 -4.34 -5.08
C THR A 120 19.64 -3.66 -4.97
N GLY A 121 19.66 -2.32 -4.83
CA GLY A 121 20.83 -1.48 -4.97
C GLY A 121 21.15 -1.07 -6.42
N THR A 122 20.34 -1.53 -7.40
CA THR A 122 20.56 -1.25 -8.82
C THR A 122 19.29 -0.61 -9.42
N PRO A 123 19.32 0.67 -9.82
CA PRO A 123 18.19 1.32 -10.47
C PRO A 123 17.67 0.53 -11.69
N GLY A 124 16.35 0.40 -11.80
CA GLY A 124 15.71 -0.36 -12.87
C GLY A 124 15.59 -1.87 -12.62
N MET A 125 16.20 -2.39 -11.54
CA MET A 125 16.10 -3.80 -11.13
C MET A 125 15.35 -3.91 -9.81
N VAL A 126 14.48 -4.92 -9.68
CA VAL A 126 13.71 -5.18 -8.46
C VAL A 126 13.71 -6.66 -8.09
N LYS A 127 13.61 -6.94 -6.80
CA LYS A 127 13.41 -8.28 -6.29
C LYS A 127 11.92 -8.61 -6.22
N ILE A 128 11.51 -9.72 -6.86
CA ILE A 128 10.13 -10.22 -6.89
C ILE A 128 9.92 -11.47 -6.02
N SER A 129 10.98 -12.07 -5.49
CA SER A 129 10.93 -13.24 -4.62
C SER A 129 10.48 -12.87 -3.19
N THR A 130 9.23 -12.43 -3.05
CA THR A 130 8.64 -11.93 -1.79
C THR A 130 7.57 -12.87 -1.22
N GLY A 131 7.32 -14.01 -1.85
CA GLY A 131 6.35 -15.01 -1.40
C GLY A 131 6.88 -15.95 -0.32
N PRO A 132 6.00 -16.80 0.27
CA PRO A 132 6.35 -17.62 1.43
C PRO A 132 7.47 -18.64 1.18
N LEU A 133 7.63 -19.14 -0.03
CA LEU A 133 8.70 -20.04 -0.40
C LEU A 133 9.86 -19.31 -1.08
N SER A 134 9.53 -18.39 -2.01
CA SER A 134 10.55 -17.67 -2.80
C SER A 134 11.41 -16.73 -1.96
N ALA A 135 10.88 -16.15 -0.88
CA ALA A 135 11.66 -15.30 0.02
C ALA A 135 12.74 -16.06 0.81
N GLN A 136 12.71 -17.39 0.80
CA GLN A 136 13.69 -18.26 1.45
C GLN A 136 14.78 -18.75 0.49
N GLN A 137 14.72 -18.36 -0.77
CA GLN A 137 15.67 -18.76 -1.83
C GLN A 137 16.57 -17.58 -2.22
N ALA A 138 17.46 -17.81 -3.17
CA ALA A 138 18.22 -16.75 -3.80
C ALA A 138 17.29 -15.67 -4.38
N ASP A 139 17.73 -14.44 -4.37
CA ASP A 139 16.91 -13.31 -4.80
C ASP A 139 16.51 -13.42 -6.28
N GLY A 140 15.21 -13.46 -6.54
CA GLY A 140 14.65 -13.36 -7.88
C GLY A 140 14.64 -11.91 -8.33
N ILE A 141 15.70 -11.49 -9.01
CA ILE A 141 15.89 -10.11 -9.49
C ILE A 141 15.53 -10.04 -10.98
N VAL A 142 14.68 -9.08 -11.32
CA VAL A 142 14.23 -8.85 -12.71
C VAL A 142 14.20 -7.35 -13.01
N PRO A 143 14.23 -6.95 -14.31
CA PRO A 143 13.91 -5.58 -14.69
C PRO A 143 12.52 -5.17 -14.18
N ILE A 144 12.38 -3.91 -13.73
CA ILE A 144 11.09 -3.41 -13.24
C ILE A 144 10.00 -3.47 -14.31
N ASP A 145 10.32 -3.26 -15.59
CA ASP A 145 9.35 -3.39 -16.68
C ASP A 145 8.79 -4.83 -16.76
N THR A 146 9.63 -5.86 -16.56
CA THR A 146 9.20 -7.25 -16.49
C THR A 146 8.32 -7.51 -15.26
N ALA A 147 8.69 -6.96 -14.09
CA ALA A 147 7.88 -7.10 -12.89
C ALA A 147 6.49 -6.48 -13.06
N ILE A 148 6.38 -5.30 -13.66
CA ILE A 148 5.08 -4.65 -13.93
C ILE A 148 4.25 -5.49 -14.91
N ALA A 149 4.84 -6.01 -15.99
CA ALA A 149 4.14 -6.87 -16.94
C ALA A 149 3.55 -8.11 -16.24
N LEU A 150 4.35 -8.79 -15.39
CA LEU A 150 3.89 -9.93 -14.59
C LEU A 150 2.77 -9.56 -13.61
N LEU A 151 2.86 -8.40 -12.96
CA LEU A 151 1.79 -7.91 -12.07
C LEU A 151 0.49 -7.65 -12.86
N LYS A 152 0.58 -7.07 -14.05
CA LYS A 152 -0.59 -6.86 -14.92
C LYS A 152 -1.21 -8.18 -15.37
N ASP A 153 -0.40 -9.17 -15.75
CA ASP A 153 -0.88 -10.52 -16.11
C ASP A 153 -1.61 -11.20 -14.94
N MET A 154 -1.19 -10.93 -13.69
CA MET A 154 -1.86 -11.42 -12.48
C MET A 154 -3.07 -10.59 -12.06
N GLY A 155 -3.40 -9.49 -12.75
CA GLY A 155 -4.48 -8.58 -12.40
C GLY A 155 -4.15 -7.63 -11.24
N GLY A 156 -2.87 -7.36 -11.00
CA GLY A 156 -2.40 -6.34 -10.05
C GLY A 156 -2.75 -4.93 -10.53
N SER A 157 -2.83 -4.00 -9.59
CA SER A 157 -3.19 -2.59 -9.83
C SER A 157 -1.99 -1.65 -9.71
N SER A 158 -0.99 -2.00 -8.90
CA SER A 158 0.12 -1.12 -8.54
C SER A 158 1.36 -1.90 -8.13
N VAL A 159 2.51 -1.21 -8.19
CA VAL A 159 3.76 -1.66 -7.59
C VAL A 159 3.85 -1.11 -6.16
N LYS A 160 3.99 -1.99 -5.17
CA LYS A 160 4.43 -1.62 -3.83
C LYS A 160 5.95 -1.76 -3.74
N PHE A 161 6.65 -0.63 -3.64
CA PHE A 161 8.11 -0.59 -3.51
C PHE A 161 8.52 -0.53 -2.04
N PHE A 162 9.01 -1.64 -1.49
CA PHE A 162 9.30 -1.81 -0.05
C PHE A 162 10.44 -2.81 0.21
N PRO A 163 11.30 -2.60 1.21
CA PRO A 163 11.44 -1.37 2.03
C PRO A 163 12.35 -0.36 1.35
N MET A 164 11.88 0.87 1.14
CA MET A 164 12.70 1.89 0.47
C MET A 164 13.64 2.68 1.41
N GLY A 165 13.39 2.64 2.74
CA GLY A 165 14.20 3.36 3.72
C GLY A 165 14.15 4.89 3.53
N GLY A 166 12.95 5.45 3.32
CA GLY A 166 12.79 6.86 2.97
C GLY A 166 13.46 7.17 1.64
N LEU A 167 14.40 8.11 1.62
CA LEU A 167 15.15 8.51 0.42
C LEU A 167 16.45 7.70 0.18
N ALA A 168 16.72 6.67 0.99
CA ALA A 168 17.95 5.86 0.83
C ALA A 168 18.03 5.16 -0.54
N CYS A 169 16.89 4.76 -1.11
CA CYS A 169 16.78 4.12 -2.43
C CYS A 169 16.28 5.09 -3.51
N ARG A 170 16.58 6.40 -3.40
CA ARG A 170 16.03 7.45 -4.28
C ARG A 170 16.17 7.13 -5.78
N ALA A 171 17.35 6.71 -6.24
CA ALA A 171 17.61 6.43 -7.65
C ALA A 171 16.82 5.21 -8.15
N GLU A 172 16.67 4.17 -7.33
CA GLU A 172 15.85 3.02 -7.65
C GLU A 172 14.36 3.40 -7.68
N TYR A 173 13.90 4.19 -6.70
CA TYR A 173 12.52 4.67 -6.65
C TYR A 173 12.16 5.51 -7.86
N GLN A 174 13.05 6.42 -8.30
CA GLN A 174 12.88 7.19 -9.53
C GLN A 174 12.71 6.27 -10.74
N ALA A 175 13.57 5.26 -10.89
CA ALA A 175 13.49 4.31 -12.00
C ALA A 175 12.18 3.49 -11.97
N VAL A 176 11.67 3.14 -10.79
CA VAL A 176 10.37 2.47 -10.61
C VAL A 176 9.22 3.41 -11.01
N ALA A 177 9.27 4.68 -10.60
CA ALA A 177 8.25 5.67 -10.97
C ALA A 177 8.17 5.86 -12.50
N GLU A 178 9.33 6.01 -13.16
CA GLU A 178 9.41 6.12 -14.62
C GLU A 178 8.87 4.87 -15.34
N ALA A 179 9.13 3.68 -14.81
CA ALA A 179 8.58 2.44 -15.36
C ALA A 179 7.04 2.38 -15.17
N CYS A 180 6.52 2.79 -14.03
CA CYS A 180 5.09 2.87 -13.80
C CYS A 180 4.42 3.77 -14.86
N VAL A 181 5.03 4.91 -15.20
CA VAL A 181 4.54 5.80 -16.27
C VAL A 181 4.54 5.11 -17.63
N ARG A 182 5.65 4.47 -18.00
CA ARG A 182 5.73 3.74 -19.31
C ARG A 182 4.65 2.69 -19.48
N HIS A 183 4.24 2.07 -18.39
CA HIS A 183 3.26 0.99 -18.40
C HIS A 183 1.84 1.42 -18.02
N GLY A 184 1.58 2.70 -17.70
CA GLY A 184 0.29 3.16 -17.16
C GLY A 184 -0.08 2.35 -15.90
N PHE A 185 0.82 2.27 -14.93
CA PHE A 185 0.66 1.48 -13.71
C PHE A 185 0.87 2.36 -12.47
N TRP A 186 0.23 2.05 -11.35
CA TRP A 186 0.25 2.89 -10.16
C TRP A 186 1.39 2.53 -9.22
N LEU A 187 1.72 3.43 -8.27
CA LEU A 187 2.89 3.32 -7.42
C LEU A 187 2.58 3.55 -5.94
N GLU A 188 3.13 2.67 -5.11
CA GLU A 188 2.95 2.69 -3.66
C GLU A 188 4.31 2.68 -2.94
N PRO A 189 4.92 3.87 -2.73
CA PRO A 189 6.16 3.99 -1.96
C PRO A 189 5.92 3.59 -0.50
N THR A 190 6.83 2.76 0.05
CA THR A 190 6.63 2.19 1.38
C THR A 190 7.97 1.98 2.10
N GLY A 191 8.00 2.34 3.39
CA GLY A 191 9.12 2.09 4.31
C GLY A 191 10.02 3.28 4.53
N GLY A 192 10.12 3.71 5.79
CA GLY A 192 10.95 4.85 6.20
C GLY A 192 10.40 6.21 5.75
N ILE A 193 9.11 6.28 5.42
CA ILE A 193 8.46 7.55 5.09
C ILE A 193 8.04 8.24 6.38
N ASP A 194 8.39 9.52 6.51
CA ASP A 194 8.08 10.39 7.63
C ASP A 194 7.68 11.81 7.14
N LEU A 195 7.35 12.70 8.07
CA LEU A 195 6.94 14.07 7.73
C LEU A 195 8.07 14.91 7.06
N GLU A 196 9.33 14.54 7.24
CA GLU A 196 10.47 15.29 6.67
C GLU A 196 10.71 14.90 5.20
N ASN A 197 10.52 13.63 4.84
CA ASN A 197 10.81 13.11 3.50
C ASN A 197 9.57 12.87 2.61
N PHE A 198 8.37 12.91 3.19
CA PHE A 198 7.11 12.62 2.49
C PHE A 198 6.90 13.45 1.23
N GLU A 199 7.07 14.77 1.36
CA GLU A 199 6.85 15.70 0.24
C GLU A 199 7.75 15.38 -0.95
N GLU A 200 9.04 15.12 -0.71
CA GLU A 200 10.01 14.78 -1.74
C GLU A 200 9.68 13.42 -2.40
N ILE A 201 9.29 12.42 -1.62
CA ILE A 201 8.91 11.10 -2.14
C ILE A 201 7.70 11.18 -3.06
N VAL A 202 6.66 11.91 -2.64
CA VAL A 202 5.45 12.09 -3.46
C VAL A 202 5.76 12.93 -4.69
N ARG A 203 6.57 13.99 -4.56
CA ARG A 203 7.00 14.84 -5.68
C ARG A 203 7.71 14.05 -6.76
N ILE A 204 8.67 13.17 -6.41
CA ILE A 204 9.38 12.32 -7.37
C ILE A 204 8.39 11.53 -8.24
N ALA A 205 7.38 10.90 -7.65
CA ALA A 205 6.40 10.13 -8.39
C ALA A 205 5.52 11.02 -9.29
N LEU A 206 5.06 12.17 -8.77
CA LEU A 206 4.21 13.10 -9.51
C LEU A 206 4.96 13.76 -10.69
N GLU A 207 6.21 14.17 -10.49
CA GLU A 207 7.05 14.77 -11.52
C GLU A 207 7.45 13.76 -12.60
N ALA A 208 7.66 12.49 -12.23
CA ALA A 208 7.83 11.41 -13.21
C ALA A 208 6.56 11.22 -14.08
N GLY A 209 5.38 11.63 -13.60
CA GLY A 209 4.11 11.52 -14.33
C GLY A 209 3.26 10.32 -13.89
N VAL A 210 3.56 9.67 -12.76
CA VAL A 210 2.72 8.57 -12.24
C VAL A 210 1.30 9.06 -12.04
N GLU A 211 0.33 8.34 -12.59
CA GLU A 211 -1.08 8.75 -12.57
C GLU A 211 -1.65 8.76 -11.15
N LYS A 212 -1.44 7.68 -10.39
CA LYS A 212 -1.94 7.54 -9.01
C LYS A 212 -0.85 7.04 -8.08
N VAL A 213 -0.73 7.68 -6.94
CA VAL A 213 0.29 7.36 -5.92
C VAL A 213 -0.40 7.11 -4.57
N ILE A 214 -0.01 6.02 -3.91
CA ILE A 214 -0.47 5.69 -2.56
C ILE A 214 0.75 5.60 -1.64
N PRO A 215 1.20 6.70 -1.02
CA PRO A 215 2.29 6.66 -0.06
C PRO A 215 1.86 6.00 1.24
N HIS A 216 2.63 5.00 1.71
CA HIS A 216 2.39 4.29 2.96
C HIS A 216 3.21 4.90 4.09
N VAL A 217 2.57 5.64 4.98
CA VAL A 217 3.21 6.29 6.13
C VAL A 217 2.75 5.60 7.40
N TYR A 218 3.65 4.94 8.11
CA TYR A 218 3.30 4.05 9.21
C TYR A 218 3.99 4.44 10.53
N SER A 219 5.11 3.81 10.88
CA SER A 219 5.73 3.91 12.20
C SER A 219 6.13 5.32 12.62
N SER A 220 6.44 6.20 11.69
CA SER A 220 6.87 7.58 11.96
C SER A 220 5.76 8.46 12.56
N ILE A 221 4.50 8.13 12.28
CA ILE A 221 3.31 8.87 12.74
C ILE A 221 2.49 8.09 13.78
N ILE A 222 2.96 6.94 14.22
CA ILE A 222 2.34 6.16 15.31
C ILE A 222 2.93 6.62 16.64
N ASP A 223 2.07 6.96 17.57
CA ASP A 223 2.45 7.25 18.94
C ASP A 223 2.92 5.97 19.64
N SER A 224 4.09 6.02 20.27
CA SER A 224 4.73 4.83 20.85
C SER A 224 4.06 4.35 22.15
N GLU A 225 3.31 5.20 22.85
CA GLU A 225 2.65 4.84 24.10
C GLU A 225 1.28 4.21 23.84
N SER A 226 0.49 4.83 22.96
CA SER A 226 -0.88 4.37 22.64
C SER A 226 -0.90 3.35 21.49
N GLY A 227 0.11 3.28 20.65
CA GLY A 227 0.12 2.48 19.41
C GLY A 227 -0.83 3.00 18.33
N GLN A 228 -1.32 4.22 18.47
CA GLN A 228 -2.29 4.83 17.53
C GLN A 228 -1.61 5.82 16.60
N THR A 229 -2.07 5.89 15.37
CA THR A 229 -1.65 6.94 14.45
C THR A 229 -2.17 8.29 14.93
N ARG A 230 -1.29 9.29 14.97
CA ARG A 230 -1.63 10.67 15.37
C ARG A 230 -2.43 11.36 14.25
N PRO A 231 -3.71 11.75 14.48
CA PRO A 231 -4.54 12.39 13.44
C PRO A 231 -3.98 13.76 12.98
N GLU A 232 -3.26 14.47 13.84
CA GLU A 232 -2.57 15.72 13.48
C GLU A 232 -1.49 15.53 12.42
N ASP A 233 -0.75 14.41 12.47
CA ASP A 233 0.24 14.08 11.45
C ASP A 233 -0.45 13.72 10.13
N VAL A 234 -1.60 13.04 10.17
CA VAL A 234 -2.41 12.74 8.97
C VAL A 234 -2.90 14.02 8.31
N ARG A 235 -3.36 15.03 9.10
CA ARG A 235 -3.73 16.35 8.56
C ARG A 235 -2.54 17.05 7.91
N THR A 236 -1.35 16.93 8.51
CA THR A 236 -0.10 17.48 7.96
C THR A 236 0.24 16.84 6.63
N LEU A 237 0.19 15.50 6.53
CA LEU A 237 0.42 14.77 5.27
C LEU A 237 -0.58 15.20 4.19
N LEU A 238 -1.88 15.32 4.52
CA LEU A 238 -2.87 15.78 3.56
C LEU A 238 -2.62 17.22 3.11
N ALA A 239 -2.20 18.11 4.02
CA ALA A 239 -1.84 19.48 3.67
C ALA A 239 -0.65 19.52 2.69
N MET A 240 0.37 18.67 2.87
CA MET A 240 1.48 18.53 1.92
C MET A 240 0.98 18.03 0.54
N VAL A 241 0.08 17.05 0.50
CA VAL A 241 -0.53 16.57 -0.75
C VAL A 241 -1.30 17.71 -1.44
N LYS A 242 -2.07 18.50 -0.69
CA LYS A 242 -2.81 19.65 -1.22
C LYS A 242 -1.88 20.71 -1.83
N ALA A 243 -0.75 20.97 -1.16
CA ALA A 243 0.24 21.93 -1.65
C ALA A 243 0.95 21.44 -2.93
N LEU A 244 1.28 20.15 -3.01
CA LEU A 244 1.92 19.55 -4.19
C LEU A 244 1.00 19.54 -5.43
N LEU A 245 -0.30 19.53 -5.24
CA LEU A 245 -1.31 19.46 -6.31
C LEU A 245 -2.12 20.77 -6.48
N ALA A 246 -1.67 21.87 -5.88
CA ALA A 246 -2.35 23.16 -5.91
C ALA A 246 -2.49 23.81 -7.33
#